data_0dd22f99cf0e6b183657125f002f2dba
#
_entry.id   0dd22f99cf0e6b183657125f002f2dba
#
_cell.length_a   1.000
_cell.length_b   1.000
_cell.length_c   1.000
_cell.angle_alpha   90.00
_cell.angle_beta   90.00
_cell.angle_gamma   90.00
#
_symmetry.space_group_name_H-M   'P 1'
#
loop_
_entity.id
_entity.type
_entity.pdbx_description
1 polymer ?
#
loop_
_entity_poly.entity_id
_entity_poly.type
_entity_poly.pdbx_seq_one_letter_code
_entity_poly.pdbx_strand_id
1 'polypeptide(L)'
;ENGEIFVNGKKIDYMLLNGKDFFKGNNRVMLDNLPYYMVQNVKVYHRDTERTVYAGLENEKKDYVMDVYMKRQYQQGYIANVEAGGGTQDAFWGRLFGMRFTEHSRITLIGNANNLNSEYKPWGDGQWDENNDFSRIGRSTRETLQGNVSIDANKWKNDTEVSVGWTDAKNEDTQYAETVLAADSVMRDSTHKQNNTSSFNVSARNTFTLKVPFYLLMQTNVQYSDSKNISSQEYMSMASFQDFHSINNARKLSLSHSVASTHKLNWGDIIDVSASINYDNNKHRGTENRQTLLGQSNIYNNNYDISS
;
A
#
# COMPACT_ATOMS: atom_id res chain seq x y z
N GLU A 1 8.91 19.53 3.34
CA GLU A 1 7.60 19.42 2.67
C GLU A 1 7.49 18.03 2.05
N ASN A 2 6.38 17.36 2.19
CA ASN A 2 6.07 16.03 1.64
C ASN A 2 7.00 14.85 2.06
N GLY A 3 7.66 14.92 3.20
CA GLY A 3 8.59 13.86 3.66
C GLY A 3 9.91 13.79 2.87
N GLU A 4 10.10 14.66 1.90
CA GLU A 4 11.35 14.77 1.17
C GLU A 4 12.40 15.58 1.97
N ILE A 5 13.62 15.08 1.98
CA ILE A 5 14.75 15.71 2.70
C ILE A 5 15.70 16.28 1.67
N PHE A 6 16.06 17.56 1.86
CA PHE A 6 17.04 18.24 1.04
C PHE A 6 18.23 18.67 1.89
N VAL A 7 19.43 18.42 1.40
CA VAL A 7 20.67 18.88 1.99
C VAL A 7 21.48 19.59 0.92
N ASN A 8 21.88 20.83 1.20
CA ASN A 8 22.60 21.70 0.25
C ASN A 8 21.88 21.82 -1.12
N GLY A 9 20.53 21.91 -1.10
CA GLY A 9 19.72 22.02 -2.31
C GLY A 9 19.56 20.75 -3.11
N LYS A 10 20.13 19.62 -2.67
CA LYS A 10 20.02 18.31 -3.33
C LYS A 10 19.13 17.39 -2.51
N LYS A 11 18.20 16.70 -3.18
CA LYS A 11 17.32 15.71 -2.56
C LYS A 11 18.11 14.49 -2.10
N ILE A 12 17.82 13.99 -0.91
CA ILE A 12 18.31 12.70 -0.40
C ILE A 12 17.49 11.58 -1.03
N ASP A 13 18.17 10.62 -1.65
CA ASP A 13 17.52 9.47 -2.25
C ASP A 13 16.92 8.55 -1.18
N TYR A 14 17.69 8.22 -0.13
CA TYR A 14 17.20 7.47 1.04
C TYR A 14 18.08 7.67 2.27
N MET A 15 17.52 7.27 3.43
CA MET A 15 18.21 7.33 4.72
C MET A 15 18.74 5.95 5.12
N LEU A 16 19.89 5.96 5.77
CA LEU A 16 20.53 4.78 6.36
C LEU A 16 20.50 4.88 7.89
N LEU A 17 20.49 3.76 8.54
CA LEU A 17 20.68 3.63 9.98
C LEU A 17 21.95 2.79 10.23
N ASN A 18 23.01 3.43 10.78
CA ASN A 18 24.33 2.80 10.98
C ASN A 18 24.86 2.14 9.68
N GLY A 19 24.76 2.82 8.54
CA GLY A 19 25.20 2.32 7.24
C GLY A 19 24.29 1.29 6.58
N LYS A 20 23.16 0.91 7.19
CA LYS A 20 22.22 -0.08 6.68
C LYS A 20 20.93 0.56 6.18
N ASP A 21 20.48 0.15 5.00
CA ASP A 21 19.18 0.57 4.46
C ASP A 21 18.07 -0.35 4.99
N PHE A 22 17.52 0.01 6.15
CA PHE A 22 16.42 -0.73 6.75
C PHE A 22 15.04 -0.21 6.34
N PHE A 23 14.94 0.99 5.82
CA PHE A 23 13.66 1.66 5.57
C PHE A 23 13.30 1.73 4.09
N LYS A 24 14.18 1.27 3.20
CA LYS A 24 14.00 1.19 1.73
C LYS A 24 13.43 2.47 1.11
N GLY A 25 14.04 3.60 1.48
CA GLY A 25 13.64 4.91 0.99
C GLY A 25 12.43 5.52 1.71
N ASN A 26 11.84 4.81 2.68
CA ASN A 26 10.77 5.38 3.50
C ASN A 26 11.35 6.24 4.63
N ASN A 27 11.88 7.40 4.25
CA ASN A 27 12.61 8.31 5.13
C ASN A 27 11.74 8.79 6.30
N ARG A 28 10.44 8.96 6.09
CA ARG A 28 9.54 9.50 7.09
C ARG A 28 9.28 8.54 8.24
N VAL A 29 9.14 7.24 7.95
CA VAL A 29 9.00 6.24 9.02
C VAL A 29 10.19 6.28 9.97
N MET A 30 11.40 6.47 9.44
CA MET A 30 12.58 6.62 10.27
C MET A 30 12.54 7.91 11.08
N LEU A 31 12.22 9.05 10.47
CA LEU A 31 12.17 10.36 11.12
C LEU A 31 11.14 10.43 12.24
N ASP A 32 9.93 9.91 11.99
CA ASP A 32 8.82 10.00 12.94
C ASP A 32 8.99 9.08 14.14
N ASN A 33 9.73 7.97 13.97
CA ASN A 33 9.83 6.93 15.00
C ASN A 33 11.21 6.79 15.64
N LEU A 34 12.25 7.49 15.15
CA LEU A 34 13.57 7.45 15.73
C LEU A 34 13.77 8.63 16.70
N PRO A 35 13.83 8.41 18.03
CA PRO A 35 14.00 9.47 18.99
C PRO A 35 15.37 10.18 18.84
N TYR A 36 15.38 11.50 18.83
CA TYR A 36 16.59 12.32 18.61
C TYR A 36 17.70 12.03 19.61
N TYR A 37 17.36 11.67 20.86
CA TYR A 37 18.35 11.39 21.91
C TYR A 37 19.17 10.12 21.64
N MET A 38 18.70 9.24 20.74
CA MET A 38 19.41 8.03 20.31
C MET A 38 20.45 8.32 19.25
N VAL A 39 20.33 9.45 18.54
CA VAL A 39 21.23 9.84 17.45
C VAL A 39 22.54 10.38 18.00
N GLN A 40 23.66 9.89 17.48
CA GLN A 40 25.01 10.37 17.77
C GLN A 40 25.42 11.44 16.77
N ASN A 41 25.34 11.13 15.48
CA ASN A 41 25.65 12.03 14.38
C ASN A 41 24.93 11.61 13.11
N VAL A 42 24.94 12.53 12.14
CA VAL A 42 24.37 12.32 10.81
C VAL A 42 25.44 12.65 9.79
N LYS A 43 25.61 11.78 8.79
CA LYS A 43 26.51 12.00 7.66
C LYS A 43 25.73 11.99 6.36
N VAL A 44 26.09 12.86 5.43
CA VAL A 44 25.51 12.91 4.09
C VAL A 44 26.64 12.72 3.08
N TYR A 45 26.47 11.74 2.20
CA TYR A 45 27.50 11.38 1.22
C TYR A 45 26.93 10.68 0.00
N HIS A 46 27.74 10.56 -1.05
CA HIS A 46 27.42 9.75 -2.22
C HIS A 46 27.86 8.32 -1.98
N ARG A 47 26.93 7.36 -2.16
CA ARG A 47 27.16 5.92 -1.97
C ARG A 47 26.99 5.20 -3.30
N ASP A 48 27.87 4.26 -3.58
CA ASP A 48 27.67 3.33 -4.70
C ASP A 48 26.50 2.38 -4.39
N THR A 49 25.73 2.01 -5.40
CA THR A 49 24.62 1.04 -5.24
C THR A 49 25.17 -0.33 -4.86
N GLU A 50 24.33 -1.18 -4.24
CA GLU A 50 24.74 -2.54 -3.88
C GLU A 50 25.17 -3.32 -5.14
N ARG A 51 24.48 -3.13 -6.27
CA ARG A 51 24.85 -3.72 -7.55
C ARG A 51 26.27 -3.30 -7.97
N THR A 52 26.55 -2.02 -7.93
CA THR A 52 27.87 -1.47 -8.29
C THR A 52 28.98 -2.10 -7.44
N VAL A 53 28.78 -2.12 -6.12
CA VAL A 53 29.81 -2.64 -5.18
C VAL A 53 30.04 -4.15 -5.37
N TYR A 54 28.95 -4.95 -5.39
CA TYR A 54 29.09 -6.42 -5.36
C TYR A 54 29.29 -7.04 -6.74
N ALA A 55 28.85 -6.40 -7.82
CA ALA A 55 29.15 -6.82 -9.17
C ALA A 55 30.51 -6.28 -9.69
N GLY A 56 31.18 -5.42 -8.91
CA GLY A 56 32.49 -4.86 -9.28
C GLY A 56 32.42 -3.85 -10.43
N LEU A 57 31.31 -3.12 -10.56
CA LEU A 57 31.12 -2.12 -11.60
C LEU A 57 31.82 -0.81 -11.20
N GLU A 58 32.20 -0.03 -12.21
CA GLU A 58 32.83 1.27 -12.00
C GLU A 58 32.04 2.36 -12.74
N ASN A 59 32.09 3.60 -12.20
CA ASN A 59 31.49 4.79 -12.84
C ASN A 59 29.95 4.75 -13.02
N GLU A 60 29.21 3.98 -12.23
CA GLU A 60 27.77 4.06 -12.20
C GLU A 60 27.26 5.23 -11.35
N LYS A 61 25.99 5.56 -11.52
CA LYS A 61 25.31 6.60 -10.73
C LYS A 61 25.35 6.23 -9.24
N LYS A 62 25.79 7.21 -8.41
CA LYS A 62 25.80 7.07 -6.94
C LYS A 62 24.54 7.66 -6.34
N ASP A 63 24.04 6.99 -5.32
CA ASP A 63 22.93 7.49 -4.53
C ASP A 63 23.42 8.55 -3.51
N TYR A 64 22.63 9.60 -3.31
CA TYR A 64 22.91 10.63 -2.32
C TYR A 64 22.17 10.31 -1.04
N VAL A 65 22.87 9.85 -0.02
CA VAL A 65 22.28 9.24 1.17
C VAL A 65 22.58 10.04 2.43
N MET A 66 21.63 9.98 3.36
CA MET A 66 21.78 10.48 4.72
C MET A 66 21.90 9.28 5.67
N ASP A 67 23.02 9.14 6.35
CA ASP A 67 23.30 8.05 7.27
C ASP A 67 23.25 8.53 8.71
N VAL A 68 22.30 8.01 9.47
CA VAL A 68 22.08 8.33 10.87
C VAL A 68 22.79 7.31 11.74
N TYR A 69 23.81 7.76 12.47
CA TYR A 69 24.55 6.93 13.41
C TYR A 69 23.95 7.04 14.80
N MET A 70 23.66 5.88 15.39
CA MET A 70 23.14 5.80 16.76
C MET A 70 24.28 5.76 17.77
N LYS A 71 24.01 6.31 18.96
CA LYS A 71 24.90 6.15 20.10
C LYS A 71 25.07 4.68 20.41
N ARG A 72 26.26 4.26 20.83
CA ARG A 72 26.64 2.84 21.06
C ARG A 72 25.62 2.08 21.93
N GLN A 73 25.08 2.74 22.94
CA GLN A 73 24.08 2.13 23.86
C GLN A 73 22.70 1.89 23.23
N TYR A 74 22.43 2.46 22.04
CA TYR A 74 21.18 2.33 21.31
C TYR A 74 21.32 1.61 19.97
N GLN A 75 22.43 0.94 19.71
CA GLN A 75 22.63 0.15 18.48
C GLN A 75 21.71 -1.06 18.38
N GLN A 76 21.13 -1.47 19.50
CA GLN A 76 20.12 -2.50 19.60
C GLN A 76 18.98 -1.98 20.50
N GLY A 77 17.74 -2.23 20.13
CA GLY A 77 16.63 -1.75 20.94
C GLY A 77 15.26 -2.09 20.39
N TYR A 78 14.29 -1.53 21.11
CA TYR A 78 12.87 -1.60 20.78
C TYR A 78 12.31 -0.19 20.77
N ILE A 79 11.45 0.07 19.82
CA ILE A 79 10.62 1.26 19.77
C ILE A 79 9.18 0.80 19.64
N ALA A 80 8.29 1.33 20.46
CA ALA A 80 6.87 1.04 20.35
C ALA A 80 6.07 2.33 20.54
N ASN A 81 5.05 2.48 19.72
CA ASN A 81 4.11 3.59 19.77
C ASN A 81 2.70 3.04 19.60
N VAL A 82 1.82 3.36 20.51
CA VAL A 82 0.42 2.94 20.46
C VAL A 82 -0.44 4.16 20.74
N GLU A 83 -1.34 4.42 19.81
CA GLU A 83 -2.28 5.52 19.91
C GLU A 83 -3.69 4.98 19.67
N ALA A 84 -4.66 5.48 20.40
CA ALA A 84 -6.06 5.15 20.20
C ALA A 84 -6.95 6.33 20.60
N GLY A 85 -8.05 6.47 19.91
CA GLY A 85 -9.04 7.49 20.17
C GLY A 85 -10.45 7.02 19.82
N GLY A 86 -11.43 7.64 20.48
CA GLY A 86 -12.84 7.41 20.23
C GLY A 86 -13.61 8.73 20.21
N GLY A 87 -14.73 8.74 19.54
CA GLY A 87 -15.58 9.92 19.39
C GLY A 87 -17.08 9.58 19.51
N THR A 88 -17.90 10.57 19.21
CA THR A 88 -19.36 10.39 19.09
C THR A 88 -19.69 9.56 17.85
N GLN A 89 -20.89 8.96 17.81
CA GLN A 89 -21.38 8.14 16.69
C GLN A 89 -20.50 6.92 16.39
N ASP A 90 -20.00 6.27 17.44
CA ASP A 90 -19.12 5.09 17.36
C ASP A 90 -17.82 5.34 16.54
N ALA A 91 -17.38 6.59 16.46
CA ALA A 91 -16.13 6.93 15.81
C ALA A 91 -14.96 6.36 16.63
N PHE A 92 -14.02 5.70 15.94
CA PHE A 92 -12.81 5.17 16.57
C PHE A 92 -11.61 5.25 15.61
N TRP A 93 -10.43 5.29 16.21
CA TRP A 93 -9.17 5.10 15.52
C TRP A 93 -8.14 4.48 16.46
N GLY A 94 -7.24 3.70 15.89
CA GLY A 94 -6.12 3.10 16.60
C GLY A 94 -4.93 2.94 15.69
N ARG A 95 -3.73 3.16 16.23
CA ARG A 95 -2.45 3.01 15.53
C ARG A 95 -1.48 2.24 16.42
N LEU A 96 -0.76 1.35 15.81
CA LEU A 96 0.29 0.56 16.43
C LEU A 96 1.56 0.67 15.56
N PHE A 97 2.65 1.05 16.18
CA PHE A 97 3.99 0.92 15.61
C PHE A 97 4.87 0.18 16.60
N GLY A 98 5.53 -0.89 16.14
CA GLY A 98 6.52 -1.61 16.91
C GLY A 98 7.74 -1.91 16.05
N MET A 99 8.94 -1.64 16.55
CA MET A 99 10.19 -1.95 15.87
C MET A 99 11.20 -2.53 16.84
N ARG A 100 11.77 -3.65 16.48
CA ARG A 100 13.00 -4.18 17.08
C ARG A 100 14.12 -4.07 16.06
N PHE A 101 15.27 -3.56 16.46
CA PHE A 101 16.45 -3.48 15.60
C PHE A 101 17.70 -3.95 16.33
N THR A 102 18.60 -4.51 15.55
CA THR A 102 19.95 -4.92 15.95
C THR A 102 20.92 -4.42 14.89
N GLU A 103 22.21 -4.70 15.04
CA GLU A 103 23.22 -4.34 14.04
C GLU A 103 22.93 -4.94 12.65
N HIS A 104 22.34 -6.14 12.59
CA HIS A 104 22.14 -6.90 11.35
C HIS A 104 20.68 -7.15 10.99
N SER A 105 19.73 -6.78 11.83
CA SER A 105 18.33 -7.08 11.59
C SER A 105 17.39 -5.99 12.09
N ARG A 106 16.26 -5.89 11.42
CA ARG A 106 15.13 -5.08 11.84
C ARG A 106 13.83 -5.86 11.63
N ILE A 107 12.97 -5.82 12.63
CA ILE A 107 11.60 -6.32 12.56
C ILE A 107 10.70 -5.14 12.87
N THR A 108 9.73 -4.86 12.02
CA THR A 108 8.76 -3.77 12.21
C THR A 108 7.35 -4.32 12.08
N LEU A 109 6.47 -3.88 12.96
CA LEU A 109 5.05 -4.16 12.93
C LEU A 109 4.29 -2.84 12.95
N ILE A 110 3.36 -2.67 12.04
CA ILE A 110 2.54 -1.48 11.89
C ILE A 110 1.08 -1.90 11.78
N GLY A 111 0.23 -1.31 12.58
CA GLY A 111 -1.20 -1.54 12.55
C GLY A 111 -1.98 -0.23 12.53
N ASN A 112 -3.10 -0.24 11.83
CA ASN A 112 -4.05 0.86 11.81
C ASN A 112 -5.47 0.29 11.73
N ALA A 113 -6.36 0.84 12.53
CA ALA A 113 -7.79 0.54 12.47
C ALA A 113 -8.57 1.84 12.70
N ASN A 114 -9.48 2.20 11.80
CA ASN A 114 -10.31 3.38 11.96
C ASN A 114 -11.60 3.28 11.15
N ASN A 115 -12.58 4.09 11.54
CA ASN A 115 -13.82 4.30 10.80
C ASN A 115 -14.07 5.79 10.47
N LEU A 116 -12.99 6.55 10.35
CA LEU A 116 -13.01 8.00 10.13
C LEU A 116 -12.81 8.39 8.65
N ASN A 117 -12.94 7.45 7.71
CA ASN A 117 -12.62 7.63 6.29
C ASN A 117 -11.16 8.05 6.05
N SER A 118 -10.28 7.80 7.02
CA SER A 118 -8.88 8.20 6.95
C SER A 118 -8.04 7.11 6.31
N GLU A 119 -7.20 7.49 5.34
CA GLU A 119 -6.21 6.61 4.73
C GLU A 119 -4.84 6.84 5.36
N TYR A 120 -4.58 6.17 6.49
CA TYR A 120 -3.21 6.10 6.99
C TYR A 120 -2.44 5.05 6.19
N LYS A 121 -1.53 5.50 5.36
CA LYS A 121 -0.57 4.62 4.67
C LYS A 121 0.77 4.72 5.39
N PRO A 122 1.13 3.74 6.22
CA PRO A 122 2.42 3.76 6.90
C PRO A 122 3.61 3.60 5.94
N TRP A 123 3.38 3.17 4.70
CA TRP A 123 4.38 2.89 3.67
C TRP A 123 4.04 3.53 2.31
N GLY A 124 3.24 4.56 2.26
CA GLY A 124 3.16 5.44 1.10
C GLY A 124 4.44 6.29 1.01
N ASP A 125 4.56 7.08 0.00
CA ASP A 125 5.63 8.04 -0.32
C ASP A 125 6.05 9.01 0.82
N GLY A 126 6.09 8.51 2.04
CA GLY A 126 6.60 9.18 3.25
C GLY A 126 5.60 10.08 3.94
N GLN A 127 4.36 10.07 3.56
CA GLN A 127 3.35 10.86 4.25
C GLN A 127 2.47 9.96 5.13
N TRP A 128 2.48 10.25 6.42
CA TRP A 128 1.34 10.01 7.28
C TRP A 128 0.28 11.04 6.86
N ASP A 129 -0.25 10.91 5.66
CA ASP A 129 -1.33 11.77 5.24
C ASP A 129 -2.55 11.45 6.07
N GLU A 130 -2.82 12.33 7.01
CA GLU A 130 -4.16 12.56 7.52
C GLU A 130 -5.02 13.18 6.41
N ASN A 131 -5.11 12.52 5.27
CA ASN A 131 -6.11 12.85 4.29
C ASN A 131 -7.45 12.39 4.86
N ASN A 132 -7.94 13.16 5.78
CA ASN A 132 -9.32 13.13 6.19
C ASN A 132 -10.13 13.70 5.03
N ASP A 133 -10.48 12.86 4.10
CA ASP A 133 -11.39 13.24 3.04
C ASP A 133 -12.81 13.31 3.60
N PHE A 134 -13.10 14.42 4.27
CA PHE A 134 -14.46 14.73 4.76
C PHE A 134 -15.47 14.90 3.63
N SER A 135 -15.03 14.94 2.37
CA SER A 135 -15.91 15.02 1.20
C SER A 135 -16.53 13.69 0.83
N ARG A 136 -16.05 12.56 1.38
CA ARG A 136 -16.62 11.23 1.12
C ARG A 136 -17.97 11.10 1.82
N ILE A 137 -19.00 10.96 1.02
CA ILE A 137 -20.33 10.59 1.49
C ILE A 137 -20.28 9.13 1.92
N GLY A 138 -20.63 8.87 3.19
CA GLY A 138 -20.68 7.52 3.74
C GLY A 138 -19.61 7.25 4.80
N ARG A 139 -19.63 6.03 5.31
CA ARG A 139 -18.73 5.56 6.38
C ARG A 139 -17.92 4.36 5.89
N SER A 140 -16.60 4.41 6.08
CA SER A 140 -15.74 3.25 5.84
C SER A 140 -14.99 2.87 7.10
N THR A 141 -14.99 1.57 7.42
CA THR A 141 -14.11 0.97 8.40
C THR A 141 -12.93 0.37 7.66
N ARG A 142 -11.71 0.69 8.09
CA ARG A 142 -10.49 0.18 7.51
C ARG A 142 -9.57 -0.34 8.60
N GLU A 143 -9.07 -1.54 8.38
CA GLU A 143 -8.12 -2.20 9.26
C GLU A 143 -6.93 -2.69 8.43
N THR A 144 -5.72 -2.37 8.86
CA THR A 144 -4.48 -2.79 8.18
C THR A 144 -3.47 -3.26 9.20
N LEU A 145 -2.78 -4.34 8.87
CA LEU A 145 -1.64 -4.85 9.62
C LEU A 145 -0.50 -5.14 8.65
N GLN A 146 0.67 -4.61 8.93
CA GLN A 146 1.86 -4.77 8.11
C GLN A 146 3.04 -5.19 8.96
N GLY A 147 3.75 -6.21 8.52
CA GLY A 147 5.00 -6.68 9.10
C GLY A 147 6.13 -6.57 8.10
N ASN A 148 7.30 -6.15 8.56
CA ASN A 148 8.52 -6.15 7.77
C ASN A 148 9.67 -6.78 8.56
N VAL A 149 10.42 -7.67 7.90
CA VAL A 149 11.65 -8.27 8.43
C VAL A 149 12.77 -7.98 7.45
N SER A 150 13.79 -7.27 7.91
CA SER A 150 15.01 -6.97 7.14
C SER A 150 16.21 -7.56 7.85
N ILE A 151 17.01 -8.36 7.13
CA ILE A 151 18.26 -8.97 7.61
C ILE A 151 19.35 -8.58 6.63
N ASP A 152 20.43 -7.98 7.13
CA ASP A 152 21.60 -7.61 6.33
C ASP A 152 22.85 -8.28 6.89
N ALA A 153 23.12 -9.48 6.38
CA ALA A 153 24.32 -10.26 6.69
C ALA A 153 25.46 -9.89 5.72
N ASN A 154 26.69 -10.31 6.07
CA ASN A 154 27.87 -9.98 5.25
C ASN A 154 27.81 -10.54 3.83
N LYS A 155 27.19 -11.71 3.64
CA LYS A 155 27.14 -12.39 2.34
C LYS A 155 25.80 -12.27 1.61
N TRP A 156 24.75 -11.92 2.32
CA TRP A 156 23.40 -11.83 1.77
C TRP A 156 22.56 -10.81 2.54
N LYS A 157 21.51 -10.37 1.92
CA LYS A 157 20.48 -9.51 2.50
C LYS A 157 19.11 -10.07 2.14
N ASN A 158 18.18 -10.03 3.07
CA ASN A 158 16.78 -10.38 2.84
C ASN A 158 15.86 -9.35 3.45
N ASP A 159 14.90 -8.94 2.66
CA ASP A 159 13.82 -8.06 3.08
C ASP A 159 12.48 -8.71 2.75
N THR A 160 11.67 -8.93 3.77
CA THR A 160 10.33 -9.49 3.63
C THR A 160 9.32 -8.52 4.22
N GLU A 161 8.30 -8.23 3.45
CA GLU A 161 7.17 -7.40 3.86
C GLU A 161 5.87 -8.15 3.62
N VAL A 162 4.98 -8.16 4.59
CA VAL A 162 3.64 -8.74 4.48
C VAL A 162 2.64 -7.71 4.98
N SER A 163 1.59 -7.48 4.21
CA SER A 163 0.50 -6.58 4.56
C SER A 163 -0.83 -7.29 4.40
N VAL A 164 -1.72 -7.07 5.36
CA VAL A 164 -3.09 -7.57 5.38
C VAL A 164 -4.01 -6.39 5.63
N GLY A 165 -5.08 -6.28 4.86
CA GLY A 165 -6.03 -5.19 4.99
C GLY A 165 -7.47 -5.64 4.79
N TRP A 166 -8.37 -5.08 5.60
CA TRP A 166 -9.81 -5.16 5.45
C TRP A 166 -10.39 -3.77 5.29
N THR A 167 -11.37 -3.66 4.44
CA THR A 167 -12.12 -2.41 4.27
C THR A 167 -13.60 -2.74 4.06
N ASP A 168 -14.44 -2.15 4.88
CA ASP A 168 -15.89 -2.13 4.71
C ASP A 168 -16.34 -0.69 4.52
N ALA A 169 -16.97 -0.39 3.39
CA ALA A 169 -17.47 0.94 3.06
C ALA A 169 -18.96 0.87 2.75
N LYS A 170 -19.70 1.80 3.34
CA LYS A 170 -21.14 1.97 3.10
C LYS A 170 -21.38 3.41 2.67
N ASN A 171 -21.89 3.57 1.46
CA ASN A 171 -22.26 4.86 0.89
C ASN A 171 -23.74 4.85 0.58
N GLU A 172 -24.41 5.91 0.96
CA GLU A 172 -25.82 6.13 0.68
C GLU A 172 -25.98 7.55 0.16
N ASP A 173 -26.64 7.72 -0.97
CA ASP A 173 -26.88 9.00 -1.61
C ASP A 173 -28.33 9.06 -2.06
N THR A 174 -28.99 10.17 -1.77
CA THR A 174 -30.35 10.44 -2.19
C THR A 174 -30.41 11.76 -2.91
N GLN A 175 -30.83 11.74 -4.15
CA GLN A 175 -30.97 12.90 -5.00
C GLN A 175 -32.44 13.15 -5.29
N TYR A 176 -32.85 14.40 -5.17
CA TYR A 176 -34.17 14.86 -5.57
C TYR A 176 -34.02 15.88 -6.68
N ALA A 177 -34.81 15.70 -7.74
CA ALA A 177 -34.88 16.66 -8.84
C ALA A 177 -36.31 17.13 -9.05
N GLU A 178 -36.50 18.42 -9.24
CA GLU A 178 -37.76 19.01 -9.61
C GLU A 178 -37.59 19.68 -10.97
N THR A 179 -38.43 19.31 -11.95
CA THR A 179 -38.47 19.91 -13.28
C THR A 179 -39.80 20.59 -13.50
N VAL A 180 -39.78 21.89 -13.68
CA VAL A 180 -40.97 22.67 -14.03
C VAL A 180 -41.22 22.52 -15.53
N LEU A 181 -42.34 21.89 -15.91
CA LEU A 181 -42.63 21.53 -17.29
C LEU A 181 -43.43 22.63 -18.00
N ALA A 182 -44.39 23.28 -17.36
CA ALA A 182 -45.16 24.40 -17.82
C ALA A 182 -45.90 25.07 -16.66
N ALA A 183 -46.62 26.18 -16.87
CA ALA A 183 -47.33 26.84 -15.80
C ALA A 183 -48.16 25.82 -14.96
N ASP A 184 -47.79 25.67 -13.72
CA ASP A 184 -48.38 24.83 -12.70
C ASP A 184 -48.14 23.30 -12.76
N SER A 185 -47.27 22.77 -13.63
CA SER A 185 -46.88 21.37 -13.57
C SER A 185 -45.42 21.17 -13.22
N VAL A 186 -45.16 20.44 -12.11
CA VAL A 186 -43.82 20.09 -11.62
C VAL A 186 -43.67 18.57 -11.64
N MET A 187 -42.65 18.08 -12.32
CA MET A 187 -42.24 16.69 -12.25
C MET A 187 -41.20 16.54 -11.14
N ARG A 188 -41.41 15.58 -10.25
CA ARG A 188 -40.51 15.25 -9.14
C ARG A 188 -39.93 13.88 -9.37
N ASP A 189 -38.61 13.82 -9.34
CA ASP A 189 -37.84 12.59 -9.43
C ASP A 189 -37.01 12.40 -8.16
N SER A 190 -36.94 11.18 -7.66
CA SER A 190 -36.03 10.80 -6.59
C SER A 190 -35.18 9.61 -7.02
N THR A 191 -33.91 9.68 -6.70
CA THR A 191 -32.97 8.59 -6.88
C THR A 191 -32.31 8.30 -5.56
N HIS A 192 -32.48 7.08 -5.06
CA HIS A 192 -31.80 6.57 -3.88
C HIS A 192 -30.77 5.54 -4.31
N LYS A 193 -29.50 5.75 -3.93
CA LYS A 193 -28.39 4.85 -4.23
C LYS A 193 -27.75 4.40 -2.95
N GLN A 194 -27.55 3.09 -2.82
CA GLN A 194 -26.81 2.50 -1.74
C GLN A 194 -25.69 1.63 -2.34
N ASN A 195 -24.46 1.82 -1.85
CA ASN A 195 -23.30 1.06 -2.30
C ASN A 195 -22.51 0.56 -1.08
N ASN A 196 -22.43 -0.76 -0.94
CA ASN A 196 -21.73 -1.42 0.13
C ASN A 196 -20.56 -2.21 -0.48
N THR A 197 -19.35 -1.85 -0.11
CA THR A 197 -18.13 -2.52 -0.58
C THR A 197 -17.41 -3.15 0.61
N SER A 198 -17.13 -4.44 0.53
CA SER A 198 -16.26 -5.14 1.45
C SER A 198 -15.06 -5.69 0.69
N SER A 199 -13.85 -5.46 1.18
CA SER A 199 -12.64 -5.94 0.55
C SER A 199 -11.63 -6.47 1.56
N PHE A 200 -10.95 -7.55 1.18
CA PHE A 200 -9.85 -8.16 1.89
C PHE A 200 -8.65 -8.23 0.96
N ASN A 201 -7.50 -7.74 1.40
CA ASN A 201 -6.29 -7.68 0.61
C ASN A 201 -5.12 -8.26 1.42
N VAL A 202 -4.33 -9.09 0.76
CA VAL A 202 -3.05 -9.58 1.28
C VAL A 202 -1.98 -9.30 0.26
N SER A 203 -0.88 -8.71 0.69
CA SER A 203 0.31 -8.58 -0.14
C SER A 203 1.54 -9.09 0.60
N ALA A 204 2.40 -9.79 -0.11
CA ALA A 204 3.69 -10.22 0.39
C ALA A 204 4.76 -9.87 -0.64
N ARG A 205 5.82 -9.21 -0.20
CA ARG A 205 7.00 -8.89 -1.01
C ARG A 205 8.24 -9.41 -0.34
N ASN A 206 9.05 -10.13 -1.08
CA ASN A 206 10.37 -10.56 -0.63
C ASN A 206 11.42 -10.07 -1.62
N THR A 207 12.51 -9.53 -1.12
CA THR A 207 13.71 -9.18 -1.88
C THR A 207 14.90 -9.86 -1.22
N PHE A 208 15.50 -10.79 -1.92
CA PHE A 208 16.72 -11.47 -1.50
C PHE A 208 17.88 -11.02 -2.38
N THR A 209 18.98 -10.61 -1.76
CA THR A 209 20.20 -10.21 -2.45
C THR A 209 21.34 -11.07 -1.95
N LEU A 210 21.96 -11.85 -2.84
CA LEU A 210 23.23 -12.51 -2.59
C LEU A 210 24.34 -11.56 -3.01
N LYS A 211 25.32 -11.33 -2.13
CA LYS A 211 26.42 -10.38 -2.32
C LYS A 211 27.70 -11.06 -2.78
N VAL A 212 27.94 -12.29 -2.34
CA VAL A 212 29.15 -13.06 -2.57
C VAL A 212 28.77 -14.52 -2.79
N PRO A 213 29.35 -15.25 -3.78
CA PRO A 213 30.49 -14.89 -4.62
C PRO A 213 30.16 -14.02 -5.85
N PHE A 214 28.89 -13.82 -6.17
CA PHE A 214 28.41 -12.99 -7.28
C PHE A 214 27.14 -12.26 -6.85
N TYR A 215 26.84 -11.15 -7.51
CA TYR A 215 25.64 -10.41 -7.22
C TYR A 215 24.40 -11.09 -7.83
N LEU A 216 23.46 -11.45 -7.00
CA LEU A 216 22.17 -12.01 -7.40
C LEU A 216 21.05 -11.31 -6.64
N LEU A 217 20.08 -10.80 -7.38
CA LEU A 217 18.86 -10.19 -6.85
C LEU A 217 17.66 -11.06 -7.20
N MET A 218 16.89 -11.45 -6.21
CA MET A 218 15.63 -12.17 -6.37
C MET A 218 14.51 -11.34 -5.76
N GLN A 219 13.44 -11.14 -6.51
CA GLN A 219 12.26 -10.42 -6.03
C GLN A 219 11.01 -11.28 -6.26
N THR A 220 10.22 -11.41 -5.22
CA THR A 220 8.94 -12.13 -5.26
C THR A 220 7.85 -11.22 -4.73
N ASN A 221 6.78 -11.06 -5.49
CA ASN A 221 5.60 -10.34 -5.06
C ASN A 221 4.38 -11.27 -5.19
N VAL A 222 3.58 -11.30 -4.15
CA VAL A 222 2.30 -12.01 -4.11
C VAL A 222 1.23 -11.02 -3.69
N GLN A 223 0.15 -10.94 -4.44
CA GLN A 223 -1.00 -10.10 -4.12
C GLN A 223 -2.26 -10.93 -4.24
N TYR A 224 -3.06 -10.92 -3.21
CA TYR A 224 -4.40 -11.50 -3.20
C TYR A 224 -5.40 -10.43 -2.81
N SER A 225 -6.48 -10.34 -3.54
CA SER A 225 -7.61 -9.50 -3.18
C SER A 225 -8.93 -10.24 -3.40
N ASP A 226 -9.83 -10.09 -2.44
CA ASP A 226 -11.22 -10.54 -2.50
C ASP A 226 -12.11 -9.33 -2.23
N SER A 227 -13.00 -9.00 -3.14
CA SER A 227 -13.89 -7.87 -2.99
C SER A 227 -15.31 -8.22 -3.35
N LYS A 228 -16.24 -7.71 -2.56
CA LYS A 228 -17.67 -7.80 -2.78
C LYS A 228 -18.26 -6.41 -2.81
N ASN A 229 -18.96 -6.10 -3.87
CA ASN A 229 -19.71 -4.86 -4.02
C ASN A 229 -21.18 -5.17 -4.19
N ILE A 230 -22.01 -4.61 -3.33
CA ILE A 230 -23.47 -4.66 -3.40
C ILE A 230 -23.94 -3.24 -3.69
N SER A 231 -24.57 -3.05 -4.84
CA SER A 231 -25.13 -1.76 -5.25
C SER A 231 -26.63 -1.89 -5.44
N SER A 232 -27.39 -1.01 -4.83
CA SER A 232 -28.82 -0.85 -5.09
C SER A 232 -29.10 0.58 -5.52
N GLN A 233 -29.97 0.73 -6.48
CA GLN A 233 -30.45 2.02 -6.95
C GLN A 233 -31.96 1.94 -7.17
N GLU A 234 -32.67 2.77 -6.47
CA GLU A 234 -34.11 2.97 -6.64
C GLU A 234 -34.32 4.33 -7.31
N TYR A 235 -35.00 4.34 -8.42
CA TYR A 235 -35.44 5.54 -9.11
C TYR A 235 -36.95 5.60 -9.13
N MET A 236 -37.51 6.71 -8.71
CA MET A 236 -38.95 6.93 -8.66
C MET A 236 -39.29 8.28 -9.29
N SER A 237 -40.21 8.26 -10.25
CA SER A 237 -40.83 9.46 -10.81
C SER A 237 -42.36 9.27 -10.90
N MET A 238 -43.09 10.32 -11.26
CA MET A 238 -44.55 10.25 -11.45
C MET A 238 -44.97 9.19 -12.48
N ALA A 239 -44.12 8.87 -13.45
CA ALA A 239 -44.43 8.03 -14.59
C ALA A 239 -43.59 6.73 -14.65
N SER A 240 -42.55 6.60 -13.82
CA SER A 240 -41.66 5.45 -13.90
C SER A 240 -41.10 5.08 -12.52
N PHE A 241 -40.96 3.77 -12.32
CA PHE A 241 -40.29 3.17 -11.20
C PHE A 241 -39.23 2.22 -11.74
N GLN A 242 -37.99 2.29 -11.21
CA GLN A 242 -36.93 1.35 -11.51
C GLN A 242 -36.21 1.01 -10.21
N ASP A 243 -36.11 -0.27 -9.94
CA ASP A 243 -35.26 -0.81 -8.89
C ASP A 243 -34.17 -1.67 -9.53
N PHE A 244 -32.97 -1.37 -9.16
CA PHE A 244 -31.76 -2.03 -9.64
C PHE A 244 -30.95 -2.53 -8.46
N HIS A 245 -30.65 -3.82 -8.46
CA HIS A 245 -29.82 -4.44 -7.46
C HIS A 245 -28.72 -5.26 -8.13
N SER A 246 -27.46 -5.01 -7.76
CA SER A 246 -26.34 -5.78 -8.29
C SER A 246 -25.41 -6.26 -7.17
N ILE A 247 -24.89 -7.46 -7.33
CA ILE A 247 -23.85 -8.04 -6.48
C ILE A 247 -22.69 -8.43 -7.37
N ASN A 248 -21.53 -7.83 -7.12
CA ASN A 248 -20.31 -8.10 -7.84
C ASN A 248 -19.25 -8.65 -6.88
N ASN A 249 -18.73 -9.82 -7.16
CA ASN A 249 -17.62 -10.43 -6.44
C ASN A 249 -16.42 -10.52 -7.37
N ALA A 250 -15.27 -10.03 -6.92
CA ALA A 250 -14.04 -10.12 -7.67
C ALA A 250 -12.93 -10.70 -6.80
N ARG A 251 -12.23 -11.70 -7.31
CA ARG A 251 -11.05 -12.29 -6.69
C ARG A 251 -9.87 -12.18 -7.63
N LYS A 252 -8.78 -11.68 -7.14
CA LYS A 252 -7.54 -11.58 -7.90
C LYS A 252 -6.40 -12.21 -7.11
N LEU A 253 -5.64 -13.06 -7.78
CA LEU A 253 -4.35 -13.56 -7.31
C LEU A 253 -3.30 -13.20 -8.35
N SER A 254 -2.29 -12.44 -7.94
CA SER A 254 -1.16 -12.05 -8.77
C SER A 254 0.13 -12.51 -8.11
N LEU A 255 0.98 -13.19 -8.86
CA LEU A 255 2.29 -13.66 -8.43
C LEU A 255 3.32 -13.20 -9.45
N SER A 256 4.35 -12.51 -9.01
CA SER A 256 5.51 -12.20 -9.84
C SER A 256 6.80 -12.64 -9.15
N HIS A 257 7.68 -13.26 -9.90
CA HIS A 257 9.01 -13.62 -9.44
C HIS A 257 10.04 -13.23 -10.49
N SER A 258 11.08 -12.51 -10.07
CA SER A 258 12.17 -12.12 -10.93
C SER A 258 13.52 -12.45 -10.29
N VAL A 259 14.46 -12.83 -11.12
CA VAL A 259 15.85 -13.11 -10.76
C VAL A 259 16.74 -12.30 -11.70
N ALA A 260 17.67 -11.55 -11.14
CA ALA A 260 18.66 -10.81 -11.90
C ALA A 260 20.05 -11.04 -11.30
N SER A 261 21.02 -11.30 -12.17
CA SER A 261 22.42 -11.48 -11.77
C SER A 261 23.33 -10.64 -12.66
N THR A 262 24.28 -9.97 -12.04
CA THR A 262 25.31 -9.19 -12.73
C THR A 262 26.67 -9.74 -12.33
N HIS A 263 27.50 -10.02 -13.32
CA HIS A 263 28.85 -10.54 -13.11
C HIS A 263 29.87 -9.83 -14.01
N LYS A 264 30.90 -9.26 -13.41
CA LYS A 264 32.06 -8.72 -14.15
C LYS A 264 33.09 -9.83 -14.36
N LEU A 265 33.42 -10.09 -15.61
CA LEU A 265 34.42 -11.08 -15.99
C LEU A 265 35.84 -10.56 -15.76
N ASN A 266 36.80 -11.47 -15.63
CA ASN A 266 38.19 -11.12 -15.38
C ASN A 266 38.85 -10.24 -16.47
N TRP A 267 38.32 -10.26 -17.70
CA TRP A 267 38.78 -9.44 -18.81
C TRP A 267 38.01 -8.11 -18.96
N GLY A 268 37.10 -7.80 -18.05
CA GLY A 268 36.40 -6.50 -17.95
C GLY A 268 34.99 -6.48 -18.50
N ASP A 269 34.54 -7.49 -19.24
CA ASP A 269 33.15 -7.55 -19.72
C ASP A 269 32.17 -7.79 -18.60
N ILE A 270 30.95 -7.29 -18.76
CA ILE A 270 29.84 -7.42 -17.80
C ILE A 270 28.77 -8.32 -18.43
N ILE A 271 28.37 -9.34 -17.70
CA ILE A 271 27.23 -10.19 -18.05
C ILE A 271 26.07 -9.88 -17.10
N ASP A 272 24.95 -9.46 -17.69
CA ASP A 272 23.67 -9.30 -17.01
C ASP A 272 22.71 -10.39 -17.48
N VAL A 273 22.19 -11.17 -16.54
CA VAL A 273 21.19 -12.21 -16.81
C VAL A 273 19.97 -11.90 -15.97
N SER A 274 18.80 -11.89 -16.60
CA SER A 274 17.55 -11.73 -15.88
C SER A 274 16.47 -12.67 -16.40
N ALA A 275 15.62 -13.15 -15.50
CA ALA A 275 14.44 -13.94 -15.83
C ALA A 275 13.28 -13.48 -14.94
N SER A 276 12.07 -13.51 -15.46
CA SER A 276 10.87 -13.21 -14.70
C SER A 276 9.73 -14.12 -15.10
N ILE A 277 8.89 -14.43 -14.12
CA ILE A 277 7.65 -15.19 -14.28
C ILE A 277 6.54 -14.37 -13.61
N ASN A 278 5.43 -14.19 -14.34
CA ASN A 278 4.24 -13.55 -13.84
C ASN A 278 3.06 -14.50 -14.02
N TYR A 279 2.21 -14.57 -13.01
CA TYR A 279 0.97 -15.32 -13.02
C TYR A 279 -0.15 -14.45 -12.47
N ASP A 280 -1.20 -14.28 -13.24
CA ASP A 280 -2.40 -13.55 -12.85
C ASP A 280 -3.62 -14.43 -13.03
N ASN A 281 -4.45 -14.50 -11.99
CA ASN A 281 -5.73 -15.20 -12.01
C ASN A 281 -6.81 -14.25 -11.49
N ASN A 282 -7.72 -13.87 -12.38
CA ASN A 282 -8.82 -13.00 -12.06
C ASN A 282 -10.13 -13.75 -12.22
N LYS A 283 -10.97 -13.71 -11.20
CA LYS A 283 -12.31 -14.28 -11.22
C LYS A 283 -13.31 -13.18 -10.90
N HIS A 284 -14.26 -13.00 -11.78
CA HIS A 284 -15.34 -12.04 -11.58
C HIS A 284 -16.67 -12.75 -11.69
N ARG A 285 -17.55 -12.51 -10.73
CA ARG A 285 -18.93 -13.02 -10.73
C ARG A 285 -19.87 -11.89 -10.41
N GLY A 286 -20.76 -11.58 -11.34
CA GLY A 286 -21.79 -10.55 -11.18
C GLY A 286 -23.20 -11.16 -11.29
N THR A 287 -24.10 -10.63 -10.47
CA THR A 287 -25.53 -10.85 -10.60
C THR A 287 -26.22 -9.49 -10.60
N GLU A 288 -27.14 -9.31 -11.51
CA GLU A 288 -27.92 -8.08 -11.65
C GLU A 288 -29.39 -8.44 -11.69
N ASN A 289 -30.18 -7.75 -10.88
CA ASN A 289 -31.63 -7.84 -10.89
C ASN A 289 -32.18 -6.43 -11.16
N ARG A 290 -33.05 -6.33 -12.15
CA ARG A 290 -33.69 -5.06 -12.50
C ARG A 290 -35.20 -5.27 -12.51
N GLN A 291 -35.89 -4.43 -11.76
CA GLN A 291 -37.35 -4.38 -11.71
C GLN A 291 -37.82 -3.01 -12.25
N THR A 292 -38.81 -3.04 -13.13
CA THR A 292 -39.47 -1.85 -13.66
C THR A 292 -40.98 -2.02 -13.56
N LEU A 293 -41.76 -0.99 -13.81
CA LEU A 293 -43.21 -1.08 -13.87
C LEU A 293 -43.71 -2.11 -14.92
N LEU A 294 -42.87 -2.43 -15.91
CA LEU A 294 -43.24 -3.32 -17.02
C LEU A 294 -42.72 -4.76 -16.87
N GLY A 295 -41.85 -5.04 -15.89
CA GLY A 295 -41.31 -6.40 -15.71
C GLY A 295 -40.05 -6.47 -14.87
N GLN A 296 -39.54 -7.68 -14.72
CA GLN A 296 -38.35 -8.04 -13.98
C GLN A 296 -37.36 -8.80 -14.87
N SER A 297 -36.07 -8.47 -14.78
CA SER A 297 -35.00 -9.19 -15.46
C SER A 297 -33.86 -9.56 -14.52
N ASN A 298 -33.25 -10.72 -14.73
CA ASN A 298 -32.07 -11.19 -13.99
C ASN A 298 -30.94 -11.46 -14.99
N ILE A 299 -29.77 -10.94 -14.72
CA ILE A 299 -28.55 -11.16 -15.52
C ILE A 299 -27.46 -11.75 -14.63
N TYR A 300 -26.86 -12.83 -15.11
CA TYR A 300 -25.74 -13.50 -14.43
C TYR A 300 -24.50 -13.46 -15.31
N ASN A 301 -23.42 -12.85 -14.80
CA ASN A 301 -22.14 -12.76 -15.49
C ASN A 301 -21.06 -13.48 -14.69
N ASN A 302 -20.35 -14.41 -15.33
CA ASN A 302 -19.18 -15.08 -14.77
C ASN A 302 -18.02 -14.95 -15.76
N ASN A 303 -17.00 -14.21 -15.38
CA ASN A 303 -15.78 -14.05 -16.17
C ASN A 303 -14.58 -14.61 -15.40
N TYR A 304 -13.73 -15.34 -16.10
CA TYR A 304 -12.49 -15.91 -15.57
C TYR A 304 -11.36 -15.56 -16.54
N ASP A 305 -10.38 -14.79 -16.06
CA ASP A 305 -9.19 -14.48 -16.81
C ASP A 305 -7.97 -15.07 -16.09
N ILE A 306 -7.19 -15.88 -16.81
CA ILE A 306 -5.92 -16.42 -16.33
C ILE A 306 -4.86 -16.04 -17.35
N SER A 307 -3.80 -15.35 -16.90
CA SER A 307 -2.65 -15.02 -17.72
C SER A 307 -1.35 -15.44 -17.04
N SER A 308 -0.39 -15.87 -17.82
CA SER A 308 0.93 -16.33 -17.36
C SER A 308 2.05 -15.67 -18.20
#